data_650f2880e52d57341854d10758139b1f
#
_entry.id   650f2880e52d57341854d10758139b1f
#
_cell.length_a   1.000
_cell.length_b   1.000
_cell.length_c   1.000
_cell.angle_alpha   90.00
_cell.angle_beta   90.00
_cell.angle_gamma   90.00
#
_symmetry.space_group_name_H-M   'P 1'
#
loop_
_entity.id
_entity.type
_entity.pdbx_description
1 polymer ?
#
loop_
_entity_poly.entity_id
_entity_poly.type
_entity_poly.pdbx_seq_one_letter_code
_entity_poly.pdbx_strand_id
1 'polypeptide(L)'
;QFPDMLDIPSTARSPQQMFGAIAKNYWAEKMNIPREDLIVVSIMPCLAKKYECAREEFATQGDPDVNYSLSTRELASLIKRANIDFNSLADEDFDHPLGESTGAGVIFGASGGVMEAALRTAYELYTGKTLDKVDFKEVRGLENIKKATIKLNGVELHVGIAHGLGNARKLLNEIREGKSEFHAIEIMACPGGCIGGGGQPLHHGNSALLKARSQAIYQEDEHKPLRKSHENPDIIKLYEEYLGKPLSEKAHHLLHTHYFNKATIN
;
A
#
# COMPACT_ATOMS: atom_id res chain seq x y z
N GLN A 1 -4.70 21.88 1.39
CA GLN A 1 -3.69 22.72 2.04
C GLN A 1 -2.45 22.95 1.17
N PHE A 2 -2.20 22.08 0.20
CA PHE A 2 -1.04 22.11 -0.70
C PHE A 2 -1.47 21.95 -2.18
N PRO A 3 -2.38 22.81 -2.70
CA PRO A 3 -2.85 22.68 -4.08
C PRO A 3 -1.76 23.01 -5.11
N ASP A 4 -0.71 23.65 -4.70
CA ASP A 4 0.50 23.97 -5.46
C ASP A 4 1.51 22.84 -5.56
N MET A 5 1.24 21.68 -4.94
CA MET A 5 2.15 20.54 -4.85
C MET A 5 1.51 19.23 -5.34
N LEU A 6 0.55 19.32 -6.27
CA LEU A 6 -0.17 18.14 -6.77
C LEU A 6 0.69 17.22 -7.65
N ASP A 7 1.81 17.76 -8.16
CA ASP A 7 2.76 16.99 -8.99
C ASP A 7 3.81 16.22 -8.17
N ILE A 8 3.85 16.40 -6.83
CA ILE A 8 4.82 15.73 -5.97
C ILE A 8 4.39 14.32 -5.56
N PRO A 9 3.11 14.05 -5.20
CA PRO A 9 2.69 12.70 -4.84
C PRO A 9 2.85 11.72 -5.99
N SER A 10 3.28 10.49 -5.68
CA SER A 10 3.27 9.39 -6.64
C SER A 10 1.87 9.22 -7.22
N THR A 11 1.79 9.01 -8.52
CA THR A 11 0.52 8.72 -9.22
C THR A 11 0.10 7.26 -9.09
N ALA A 12 0.92 6.38 -8.52
CA ALA A 12 0.55 4.99 -8.26
C ALA A 12 -0.72 4.93 -7.40
N ARG A 13 -1.70 4.13 -7.83
CA ARG A 13 -2.92 3.88 -7.05
C ARG A 13 -2.57 3.15 -5.76
N SER A 14 -3.45 3.18 -4.78
CA SER A 14 -3.29 2.34 -3.60
C SER A 14 -3.31 0.85 -3.96
N PRO A 15 -2.70 -0.04 -3.14
CA PRO A 15 -2.78 -1.48 -3.36
C PRO A 15 -4.22 -1.99 -3.51
N GLN A 16 -5.17 -1.43 -2.74
CA GLN A 16 -6.59 -1.75 -2.87
C GLN A 16 -7.11 -1.48 -4.29
N GLN A 17 -6.84 -0.31 -4.84
CA GLN A 17 -7.34 0.08 -6.16
C GLN A 17 -6.57 -0.61 -7.29
N MET A 18 -5.28 -0.89 -7.13
CA MET A 18 -4.54 -1.70 -8.09
C MET A 18 -5.11 -3.12 -8.16
N PHE A 19 -5.34 -3.75 -7.01
CA PHE A 19 -5.93 -5.09 -6.97
C PHE A 19 -7.32 -5.11 -7.59
N GLY A 20 -8.19 -4.17 -7.22
CA GLY A 20 -9.54 -4.08 -7.77
C GLY A 20 -9.56 -3.88 -9.29
N ALA A 21 -8.72 -2.98 -9.80
CA ALA A 21 -8.59 -2.76 -11.24
C ALA A 21 -8.13 -4.04 -11.97
N ILE A 22 -7.15 -4.76 -11.44
CA ILE A 22 -6.68 -6.01 -12.05
C ILE A 22 -7.70 -7.12 -11.92
N ALA A 23 -8.37 -7.26 -10.78
CA ALA A 23 -9.41 -8.26 -10.58
C ALA A 23 -10.57 -8.06 -11.59
N LYS A 24 -11.05 -6.84 -11.73
CA LYS A 24 -12.18 -6.52 -12.59
C LYS A 24 -11.88 -6.49 -14.11
N ASN A 25 -10.62 -6.24 -14.49
CA ASN A 25 -10.26 -6.17 -15.91
C ASN A 25 -9.54 -7.43 -16.40
N TYR A 26 -8.55 -7.93 -15.68
CA TYR A 26 -7.77 -9.09 -16.11
C TYR A 26 -8.37 -10.41 -15.64
N TRP A 27 -8.61 -10.53 -14.32
CA TRP A 27 -9.07 -11.82 -13.78
C TRP A 27 -10.51 -12.14 -14.19
N ALA A 28 -11.42 -11.16 -14.20
CA ALA A 28 -12.78 -11.32 -14.66
C ALA A 28 -12.82 -11.78 -16.14
N GLU A 29 -12.03 -11.12 -17.00
CA GLU A 29 -11.90 -11.51 -18.42
C GLU A 29 -11.40 -12.95 -18.56
N LYS A 30 -10.34 -13.32 -17.81
CA LYS A 30 -9.77 -14.67 -17.83
C LYS A 30 -10.74 -15.75 -17.37
N MET A 31 -11.63 -15.43 -16.45
CA MET A 31 -12.67 -16.32 -15.93
C MET A 31 -13.98 -16.26 -16.72
N ASN A 32 -14.07 -15.44 -17.79
CA ASN A 32 -15.30 -15.17 -18.53
C ASN A 32 -16.47 -14.69 -17.64
N ILE A 33 -16.17 -13.89 -16.64
CA ILE A 33 -17.13 -13.24 -15.75
C ILE A 33 -17.33 -11.81 -16.25
N PRO A 34 -18.56 -11.36 -16.52
CA PRO A 34 -18.82 -9.95 -16.79
C PRO A 34 -18.30 -9.07 -15.64
N ARG A 35 -17.70 -7.93 -15.98
CA ARG A 35 -17.09 -7.03 -14.98
C ARG A 35 -18.08 -6.64 -13.87
N GLU A 36 -19.33 -6.36 -14.25
CA GLU A 36 -20.41 -5.96 -13.34
C GLU A 36 -20.86 -7.06 -12.39
N ASP A 37 -20.67 -8.32 -12.76
CA ASP A 37 -21.02 -9.48 -11.93
C ASP A 37 -19.95 -9.81 -10.88
N LEU A 38 -18.73 -9.27 -11.03
CA LEU A 38 -17.66 -9.44 -10.06
C LEU A 38 -17.73 -8.38 -8.97
N ILE A 39 -18.04 -8.77 -7.75
CA ILE A 39 -18.08 -7.86 -6.61
C ILE A 39 -16.74 -7.94 -5.84
N VAL A 40 -16.01 -6.85 -5.82
CA VAL A 40 -14.76 -6.73 -5.07
C VAL A 40 -15.04 -6.09 -3.70
N VAL A 41 -14.73 -6.83 -2.64
CA VAL A 41 -14.86 -6.36 -1.25
C VAL A 41 -13.48 -6.34 -0.60
N SER A 42 -13.03 -5.18 -0.14
CA SER A 42 -11.76 -5.03 0.57
C SER A 42 -11.97 -5.02 2.09
N ILE A 43 -11.06 -5.67 2.82
CA ILE A 43 -10.99 -5.59 4.29
C ILE A 43 -9.76 -4.77 4.65
N MET A 44 -9.98 -3.59 5.24
CA MET A 44 -8.92 -2.60 5.41
C MET A 44 -8.79 -2.10 6.86
N PRO A 45 -7.57 -1.85 7.33
CA PRO A 45 -7.33 -1.16 8.61
C PRO A 45 -7.67 0.34 8.55
N CYS A 46 -8.25 0.81 7.45
CA CYS A 46 -8.36 2.20 7.05
C CYS A 46 -9.81 2.59 6.78
N LEU A 47 -10.25 3.76 7.27
CA LEU A 47 -11.56 4.32 6.97
C LEU A 47 -11.56 5.16 5.68
N ALA A 48 -10.42 5.76 5.33
CA ALA A 48 -10.28 6.54 4.10
C ALA A 48 -10.46 5.69 2.82
N LYS A 49 -10.26 4.37 2.91
CA LYS A 49 -10.48 3.43 1.81
C LYS A 49 -11.94 3.34 1.39
N LYS A 50 -12.89 3.61 2.28
CA LYS A 50 -14.31 3.75 1.94
C LYS A 50 -14.56 4.93 1.00
N TYR A 51 -13.96 6.08 1.30
CA TYR A 51 -14.01 7.25 0.42
C TYR A 51 -13.32 6.98 -0.92
N GLU A 52 -12.17 6.29 -0.88
CA GLU A 52 -11.41 5.96 -2.08
C GLU A 52 -12.23 5.11 -3.05
N CYS A 53 -13.00 4.11 -2.57
CA CYS A 53 -13.87 3.30 -3.42
C CYS A 53 -14.96 4.12 -4.14
N ALA A 54 -15.38 5.23 -3.57
CA ALA A 54 -16.41 6.09 -4.13
C ALA A 54 -15.88 7.16 -5.11
N ARG A 55 -14.59 7.17 -5.40
CA ARG A 55 -13.99 8.13 -6.34
C ARG A 55 -14.30 7.69 -7.77
N GLU A 56 -14.83 8.61 -8.57
CA GLU A 56 -15.28 8.34 -9.95
C GLU A 56 -14.15 7.88 -10.86
N GLU A 57 -12.91 8.35 -10.64
CA GLU A 57 -11.74 7.97 -11.40
C GLU A 57 -11.31 6.50 -11.21
N PHE A 58 -11.91 5.79 -10.25
CA PHE A 58 -11.71 4.36 -10.00
C PHE A 58 -12.93 3.52 -10.40
N ALA A 59 -13.66 4.00 -11.37
CA ALA A 59 -14.81 3.30 -11.94
C ALA A 59 -14.73 3.27 -13.47
N THR A 60 -15.21 2.19 -14.06
CA THR A 60 -15.36 2.06 -15.51
C THR A 60 -16.86 2.03 -15.82
N GLN A 61 -17.36 3.03 -16.55
CA GLN A 61 -18.79 3.16 -16.90
C GLN A 61 -19.73 3.10 -15.66
N GLY A 62 -19.26 3.66 -14.53
CA GLY A 62 -20.01 3.68 -13.27
C GLY A 62 -19.87 2.42 -12.40
N ASP A 63 -19.21 1.36 -12.89
CA ASP A 63 -18.88 0.19 -12.08
C ASP A 63 -17.50 0.38 -11.40
N PRO A 64 -17.43 0.47 -10.04
CA PRO A 64 -16.20 0.74 -9.33
C PRO A 64 -15.24 -0.45 -9.34
N ASP A 65 -13.93 -0.19 -9.38
CA ASP A 65 -12.90 -1.22 -9.29
C ASP A 65 -12.96 -1.99 -7.94
N VAL A 66 -13.36 -1.31 -6.87
CA VAL A 66 -13.65 -1.91 -5.56
C VAL A 66 -15.04 -1.46 -5.12
N ASN A 67 -15.97 -2.41 -5.01
CA ASN A 67 -17.37 -2.12 -4.71
C ASN A 67 -17.60 -1.72 -3.26
N TYR A 68 -16.93 -2.41 -2.32
CA TYR A 68 -17.09 -2.17 -0.88
C TYR A 68 -15.76 -2.23 -0.15
N SER A 69 -15.62 -1.42 0.89
CA SER A 69 -14.49 -1.48 1.80
C SER A 69 -15.00 -1.59 3.24
N LEU A 70 -14.68 -2.71 3.88
CA LEU A 70 -14.97 -2.96 5.28
C LEU A 70 -13.73 -2.66 6.11
N SER A 71 -13.92 -2.09 7.29
CA SER A 71 -12.84 -1.99 8.27
C SER A 71 -12.67 -3.33 9.01
N THR A 72 -11.51 -3.55 9.60
CA THR A 72 -11.24 -4.72 10.46
C THR A 72 -12.29 -4.88 11.57
N ARG A 73 -12.75 -3.75 12.15
CA ARG A 73 -13.80 -3.77 13.19
C ARG A 73 -15.18 -4.13 12.63
N GLU A 74 -15.49 -3.70 11.42
CA GLU A 74 -16.77 -4.06 10.77
C GLU A 74 -16.80 -5.54 10.40
N LEU A 75 -15.68 -6.10 9.92
CA LEU A 75 -15.56 -7.54 9.70
C LEU A 75 -15.78 -8.31 11.00
N ALA A 76 -15.14 -7.92 12.10
CA ALA A 76 -15.35 -8.55 13.41
C ALA A 76 -16.82 -8.47 13.85
N SER A 77 -17.50 -7.35 13.59
CA SER A 77 -18.93 -7.20 13.87
C SER A 77 -19.79 -8.10 12.98
N LEU A 78 -19.43 -8.26 11.72
CA LEU A 78 -20.13 -9.13 10.77
C LEU A 78 -20.04 -10.61 11.22
N ILE A 79 -18.84 -11.07 11.57
CA ILE A 79 -18.59 -12.43 12.10
C ILE A 79 -19.49 -12.70 13.33
N LYS A 80 -19.51 -11.75 14.28
CA LYS A 80 -20.36 -11.87 15.49
C LYS A 80 -21.86 -11.89 15.16
N ARG A 81 -22.32 -11.04 14.23
CA ARG A 81 -23.72 -10.97 13.81
C ARG A 81 -24.18 -12.22 13.05
N ALA A 82 -23.26 -12.86 12.35
CA ALA A 82 -23.50 -14.12 11.67
C ALA A 82 -23.47 -15.34 12.62
N ASN A 83 -23.22 -15.11 13.92
CA ASN A 83 -23.06 -16.15 14.94
C ASN A 83 -21.97 -17.20 14.58
N ILE A 84 -20.91 -16.76 13.92
CA ILE A 84 -19.77 -17.61 13.59
C ILE A 84 -18.88 -17.72 14.84
N ASP A 85 -18.68 -18.93 15.35
CA ASP A 85 -17.69 -19.19 16.39
C ASP A 85 -16.29 -19.21 15.80
N PHE A 86 -15.70 -18.01 15.69
CA PHE A 86 -14.42 -17.78 15.04
C PHE A 86 -13.29 -18.62 15.65
N ASN A 87 -13.33 -18.90 16.95
CA ASN A 87 -12.28 -19.64 17.64
C ASN A 87 -12.34 -21.16 17.40
N SER A 88 -13.47 -21.65 16.91
CA SER A 88 -13.65 -23.08 16.59
C SER A 88 -13.41 -23.42 15.12
N LEU A 89 -13.14 -22.41 14.27
CA LEU A 89 -12.85 -22.66 12.86
C LEU A 89 -11.50 -23.35 12.71
N ALA A 90 -11.43 -24.31 11.78
CA ALA A 90 -10.17 -24.85 11.33
C ALA A 90 -9.41 -23.80 10.48
N ASP A 91 -8.09 -23.88 10.51
CA ASP A 91 -7.27 -23.08 9.62
C ASP A 91 -7.43 -23.57 8.18
N GLU A 92 -7.59 -22.64 7.26
CA GLU A 92 -7.67 -22.87 5.82
C GLU A 92 -6.76 -21.89 5.08
N ASP A 93 -6.27 -22.29 3.91
CA ASP A 93 -5.51 -21.42 3.03
C ASP A 93 -6.46 -20.47 2.26
N PHE A 94 -5.91 -19.35 1.80
CA PHE A 94 -6.63 -18.45 0.91
C PHE A 94 -6.70 -19.00 -0.50
N ASP A 95 -7.77 -18.68 -1.21
CA ASP A 95 -7.78 -18.79 -2.68
C ASP A 95 -6.77 -17.82 -3.30
N HIS A 96 -6.16 -18.22 -4.42
CA HIS A 96 -5.09 -17.47 -5.07
C HIS A 96 -5.48 -16.97 -6.48
N PRO A 97 -6.53 -16.17 -6.62
CA PRO A 97 -7.03 -15.74 -7.94
C PRO A 97 -6.00 -14.92 -8.75
N LEU A 98 -5.12 -14.20 -8.07
CA LEU A 98 -4.05 -13.38 -8.66
C LEU A 98 -2.67 -13.73 -8.09
N GLY A 99 -2.53 -14.93 -7.54
CA GLY A 99 -1.27 -15.44 -7.01
C GLY A 99 -0.97 -15.07 -5.56
N GLU A 100 0.28 -15.30 -5.17
CA GLU A 100 0.74 -15.15 -3.79
C GLU A 100 1.20 -13.72 -3.47
N SER A 101 1.06 -13.33 -2.20
CA SER A 101 1.62 -12.09 -1.69
C SER A 101 3.10 -12.22 -1.33
N THR A 102 3.83 -11.12 -1.37
CA THR A 102 5.23 -11.04 -0.92
C THR A 102 5.36 -10.38 0.45
N GLY A 103 6.47 -10.62 1.14
CA GLY A 103 6.81 -9.91 2.35
C GLY A 103 6.87 -8.39 2.15
N ALA A 104 7.34 -7.93 0.99
CA ALA A 104 7.29 -6.51 0.62
C ALA A 104 5.87 -5.94 0.64
N GLY A 105 4.86 -6.70 0.20
CA GLY A 105 3.45 -6.29 0.30
C GLY A 105 2.95 -6.22 1.74
N VAL A 106 3.37 -7.16 2.59
CA VAL A 106 2.96 -7.22 4.00
C VAL A 106 3.43 -6.00 4.79
N ILE A 107 4.70 -5.59 4.61
CA ILE A 107 5.28 -4.48 5.39
C ILE A 107 4.69 -3.10 5.05
N PHE A 108 3.91 -2.95 3.97
CA PHE A 108 3.18 -1.71 3.65
C PHE A 108 2.30 -1.22 4.80
N GLY A 109 1.91 -2.11 5.70
CA GLY A 109 1.10 -1.76 6.87
C GLY A 109 1.82 -0.94 7.94
N ALA A 110 3.14 -0.96 7.98
CA ALA A 110 3.96 -0.22 8.95
C ALA A 110 4.55 1.05 8.32
N SER A 111 4.74 2.11 9.13
CA SER A 111 5.46 3.31 8.70
C SER A 111 6.92 2.98 8.38
N GLY A 112 7.39 3.38 7.21
CA GLY A 112 8.68 2.99 6.62
C GLY A 112 8.61 1.75 5.74
N GLY A 113 7.52 0.99 5.79
CA GLY A 113 7.41 -0.28 5.07
C GLY A 113 7.26 -0.13 3.57
N VAL A 114 6.58 0.91 3.09
CA VAL A 114 6.49 1.19 1.64
C VAL A 114 7.86 1.62 1.11
N MET A 115 8.57 2.49 1.87
CA MET A 115 9.93 2.90 1.53
C MET A 115 10.87 1.69 1.49
N GLU A 116 10.80 0.81 2.49
CA GLU A 116 11.61 -0.40 2.52
C GLU A 116 11.34 -1.32 1.33
N ALA A 117 10.07 -1.58 1.03
CA ALA A 117 9.68 -2.39 -0.13
C ALA A 117 10.21 -1.81 -1.45
N ALA A 118 10.14 -0.48 -1.61
CA ALA A 118 10.69 0.22 -2.76
C ALA A 118 12.22 0.11 -2.83
N LEU A 119 12.92 0.26 -1.70
CA LEU A 119 14.38 0.15 -1.63
C LEU A 119 14.88 -1.25 -1.98
N ARG A 120 14.17 -2.30 -1.56
CA ARG A 120 14.50 -3.70 -1.92
C ARG A 120 14.55 -3.89 -3.43
N THR A 121 13.54 -3.37 -4.13
CA THR A 121 13.47 -3.44 -5.60
C THR A 121 14.47 -2.50 -6.27
N ALA A 122 14.54 -1.25 -5.82
CA ALA A 122 15.39 -0.23 -6.39
C ALA A 122 16.89 -0.61 -6.33
N TYR A 123 17.31 -1.23 -5.23
CA TYR A 123 18.68 -1.70 -5.08
C TYR A 123 19.07 -2.66 -6.22
N GLU A 124 18.27 -3.70 -6.44
CA GLU A 124 18.58 -4.73 -7.44
C GLU A 124 18.48 -4.19 -8.88
N LEU A 125 17.44 -3.42 -9.17
CA LEU A 125 17.29 -2.81 -10.49
C LEU A 125 18.40 -1.81 -10.83
N TYR A 126 18.87 -1.05 -9.83
CA TYR A 126 19.91 -0.05 -10.03
C TYR A 126 21.31 -0.66 -10.09
N THR A 127 21.59 -1.64 -9.24
CA THR A 127 22.94 -2.20 -9.10
C THR A 127 23.19 -3.42 -9.99
N GLY A 128 22.13 -4.09 -10.45
CA GLY A 128 22.17 -5.40 -11.11
C GLY A 128 22.68 -6.53 -10.21
N LYS A 129 22.70 -6.32 -8.89
CA LYS A 129 23.20 -7.28 -7.90
C LYS A 129 22.08 -7.69 -6.97
N THR A 130 22.05 -8.98 -6.63
CA THR A 130 21.14 -9.51 -5.61
C THR A 130 21.40 -8.85 -4.26
N LEU A 131 20.34 -8.50 -3.56
CA LEU A 131 20.37 -7.90 -2.24
C LEU A 131 20.54 -8.99 -1.18
N ASP A 132 21.75 -9.13 -0.60
CA ASP A 132 22.07 -10.16 0.40
C ASP A 132 21.25 -10.00 1.70
N LYS A 133 21.04 -8.74 2.11
CA LYS A 133 20.23 -8.38 3.29
C LYS A 133 19.05 -7.52 2.86
N VAL A 134 17.88 -8.12 2.84
CA VAL A 134 16.65 -7.44 2.38
C VAL A 134 16.08 -6.41 3.36
N ASP A 135 16.60 -6.36 4.59
CA ASP A 135 16.12 -5.47 5.65
C ASP A 135 16.81 -4.11 5.62
N PHE A 136 16.04 -3.06 5.40
CA PHE A 136 16.48 -1.67 5.57
C PHE A 136 15.96 -1.13 6.92
N LYS A 137 16.60 -1.56 8.01
CA LYS A 137 16.18 -1.20 9.38
C LYS A 137 16.22 0.31 9.64
N GLU A 138 17.01 1.04 8.87
CA GLU A 138 17.17 2.49 8.93
C GLU A 138 15.86 3.24 8.67
N VAL A 139 14.95 2.65 7.91
CA VAL A 139 13.64 3.26 7.60
C VAL A 139 12.53 2.79 8.51
N ARG A 140 12.74 1.75 9.33
CA ARG A 140 11.75 1.21 10.29
C ARG A 140 11.68 2.07 11.55
N GLY A 141 10.53 2.14 12.19
CA GLY A 141 10.35 2.76 13.51
C GLY A 141 9.05 3.52 13.67
N LEU A 142 8.80 3.95 14.89
CA LEU A 142 7.61 4.70 15.28
C LEU A 142 7.91 6.18 15.57
N GLU A 143 9.07 6.68 15.17
CA GLU A 143 9.38 8.10 15.26
C GLU A 143 8.47 8.89 14.32
N ASN A 144 7.96 10.01 14.80
CA ASN A 144 7.02 10.86 14.05
C ASN A 144 7.54 11.33 12.70
N ILE A 145 8.83 11.68 12.64
CA ILE A 145 9.58 11.96 11.42
C ILE A 145 10.93 11.26 11.57
N LYS A 146 11.26 10.44 10.59
CA LYS A 146 12.54 9.75 10.49
C LYS A 146 13.25 10.17 9.21
N LYS A 147 14.52 10.42 9.31
CA LYS A 147 15.41 10.70 8.18
C LYS A 147 16.44 9.59 8.10
N ALA A 148 16.64 9.04 6.93
CA ALA A 148 17.64 7.99 6.71
C ALA A 148 18.44 8.26 5.44
N THR A 149 19.71 7.85 5.46
CA THR A 149 20.58 7.87 4.28
C THR A 149 20.89 6.43 3.90
N ILE A 150 20.52 6.04 2.71
CA ILE A 150 20.70 4.69 2.16
C ILE A 150 21.81 4.75 1.12
N LYS A 151 22.82 3.89 1.27
CA LYS A 151 23.92 3.81 0.30
C LYS A 151 23.63 2.74 -0.73
N LEU A 152 23.46 3.16 -1.98
CA LEU A 152 23.23 2.28 -3.12
C LEU A 152 24.41 2.39 -4.09
N ASN A 153 25.35 1.43 -4.04
CA ASN A 153 26.47 1.35 -4.98
C ASN A 153 27.22 2.69 -5.21
N GLY A 154 27.54 3.39 -4.11
CA GLY A 154 28.27 4.67 -4.16
C GLY A 154 27.38 5.92 -4.30
N VAL A 155 26.07 5.76 -4.48
CA VAL A 155 25.10 6.85 -4.44
C VAL A 155 24.45 6.89 -3.05
N GLU A 156 24.34 8.07 -2.47
CA GLU A 156 23.60 8.29 -1.23
C GLU A 156 22.19 8.76 -1.54
N LEU A 157 21.20 7.98 -1.08
CA LEU A 157 19.79 8.28 -1.19
C LEU A 157 19.28 8.78 0.16
N HIS A 158 18.88 10.04 0.25
CA HIS A 158 18.26 10.63 1.43
C HIS A 158 16.76 10.42 1.39
N VAL A 159 16.20 9.76 2.39
CA VAL A 159 14.78 9.44 2.47
C VAL A 159 14.17 9.96 3.76
N GLY A 160 12.92 10.45 3.63
CA GLY A 160 12.12 10.91 4.76
C GLY A 160 10.92 10.00 4.98
N ILE A 161 10.65 9.62 6.22
CA ILE A 161 9.48 8.85 6.61
C ILE A 161 8.72 9.65 7.65
N ALA A 162 7.42 9.88 7.44
CA ALA A 162 6.58 10.55 8.41
C ALA A 162 5.23 9.84 8.58
N HIS A 163 4.75 9.83 9.80
CA HIS A 163 3.37 9.45 10.06
C HIS A 163 2.64 10.55 10.85
N GLY A 164 1.32 10.63 10.62
CA GLY A 164 0.49 11.72 11.12
C GLY A 164 0.55 12.99 10.23
N LEU A 165 -0.61 13.55 9.91
CA LEU A 165 -0.73 14.66 8.96
C LEU A 165 -0.03 15.96 9.42
N GLY A 166 0.13 16.16 10.74
CA GLY A 166 0.91 17.29 11.27
C GLY A 166 2.39 17.19 10.92
N ASN A 167 2.96 15.98 10.92
CA ASN A 167 4.35 15.72 10.53
C ASN A 167 4.53 15.76 9.02
N ALA A 168 3.57 15.26 8.26
CA ALA A 168 3.51 15.40 6.82
C ALA A 168 3.57 16.88 6.41
N ARG A 169 2.80 17.74 7.07
CA ARG A 169 2.82 19.20 6.83
C ARG A 169 4.20 19.82 7.02
N LYS A 170 4.96 19.37 8.01
CA LYS A 170 6.33 19.87 8.24
C LYS A 170 7.23 19.54 7.05
N LEU A 171 7.23 18.29 6.60
CA LEU A 171 8.04 17.87 5.45
C LEU A 171 7.61 18.57 4.15
N LEU A 172 6.32 18.71 3.92
CA LEU A 172 5.81 19.42 2.75
C LEU A 172 6.18 20.90 2.75
N ASN A 173 6.21 21.56 3.91
CA ASN A 173 6.69 22.92 4.01
C ASN A 173 8.19 23.01 3.73
N GLU A 174 9.02 22.08 4.23
CA GLU A 174 10.45 22.03 3.89
C GLU A 174 10.67 21.93 2.36
N ILE A 175 9.86 21.12 1.67
CA ILE A 175 9.90 21.00 0.20
C ILE A 175 9.51 22.33 -0.46
N ARG A 176 8.38 22.95 -0.04
CA ARG A 176 7.87 24.22 -0.58
C ARG A 176 8.88 25.36 -0.41
N GLU A 177 9.64 25.34 0.68
CA GLU A 177 10.67 26.33 0.98
C GLU A 177 12.02 26.03 0.29
N GLY A 178 12.12 24.94 -0.49
CA GLY A 178 13.36 24.54 -1.14
C GLY A 178 14.45 24.06 -0.18
N LYS A 179 14.08 23.66 1.04
CA LYS A 179 14.99 23.23 2.11
C LYS A 179 15.11 21.72 2.24
N SER A 180 14.30 20.96 1.48
CA SER A 180 14.30 19.52 1.54
C SER A 180 15.52 18.94 0.80
N GLU A 181 16.22 18.04 1.47
CA GLU A 181 17.33 17.24 0.90
C GLU A 181 16.89 15.84 0.49
N PHE A 182 15.59 15.51 0.64
CA PHE A 182 15.08 14.18 0.37
C PHE A 182 14.90 13.91 -1.11
N HIS A 183 15.35 12.74 -1.54
CA HIS A 183 15.07 12.18 -2.87
C HIS A 183 13.71 11.50 -2.93
N ALA A 184 13.28 10.92 -1.79
CA ALA A 184 11.96 10.30 -1.65
C ALA A 184 11.42 10.48 -0.23
N ILE A 185 10.09 10.57 -0.11
CA ILE A 185 9.41 10.72 1.18
C ILE A 185 8.22 9.76 1.22
N GLU A 186 8.12 8.99 2.32
CA GLU A 186 6.93 8.24 2.66
C GLU A 186 6.08 9.01 3.67
N ILE A 187 4.79 9.13 3.43
CA ILE A 187 3.84 9.75 4.35
C ILE A 187 2.71 8.77 4.66
N MET A 188 2.55 8.45 5.94
CA MET A 188 1.39 7.72 6.46
C MET A 188 0.49 8.66 7.26
N ALA A 189 -0.81 8.67 6.96
CA ALA A 189 -1.76 9.56 7.66
C ALA A 189 -1.97 9.17 9.13
N CYS A 190 -1.90 7.88 9.44
CA CYS A 190 -2.15 7.34 10.77
C CYS A 190 -0.85 7.14 11.57
N PRO A 191 -0.88 7.26 12.91
CA PRO A 191 0.28 6.96 13.75
C PRO A 191 0.77 5.52 13.58
N GLY A 192 2.06 5.37 13.27
CA GLY A 192 2.70 4.07 13.03
C GLY A 192 2.37 3.43 11.68
N GLY A 193 1.59 4.09 10.83
CA GLY A 193 1.10 3.56 9.55
C GLY A 193 -0.28 2.92 9.65
N CYS A 194 -0.62 2.03 8.72
CA CYS A 194 -1.92 1.36 8.65
C CYS A 194 -2.22 0.47 9.87
N ILE A 195 -1.20 -0.02 10.58
CA ILE A 195 -1.35 -0.75 11.84
C ILE A 195 -2.03 0.09 12.94
N GLY A 196 -1.93 1.42 12.87
CA GLY A 196 -2.64 2.38 13.72
C GLY A 196 -3.87 2.99 13.03
N GLY A 197 -4.35 2.40 11.95
CA GLY A 197 -5.44 2.91 11.14
C GLY A 197 -6.78 2.98 11.86
N GLY A 198 -7.63 3.93 11.46
CA GLY A 198 -8.94 4.17 12.07
C GLY A 198 -9.92 2.99 11.95
N GLY A 199 -9.65 2.01 11.08
CA GLY A 199 -10.42 0.77 10.94
C GLY A 199 -9.99 -0.36 11.87
N GLN A 200 -8.81 -0.24 12.49
CA GLN A 200 -8.30 -1.21 13.48
C GLN A 200 -8.97 -1.07 14.84
N PRO A 201 -8.92 -2.12 15.70
CA PRO A 201 -9.23 -1.96 17.11
C PRO A 201 -8.44 -0.81 17.73
N LEU A 202 -9.11 0.02 18.51
CA LEU A 202 -8.54 1.25 19.05
C LEU A 202 -7.35 0.94 19.97
N HIS A 203 -6.25 1.65 19.75
CA HIS A 203 -5.04 1.51 20.57
C HIS A 203 -4.94 2.56 21.69
N HIS A 204 -5.84 3.55 21.72
CA HIS A 204 -5.94 4.58 22.78
C HIS A 204 -4.58 5.24 23.12
N GLY A 205 -3.72 5.48 22.11
CA GLY A 205 -2.40 6.05 22.32
C GLY A 205 -1.34 5.05 22.85
N ASN A 206 -1.69 3.79 23.00
CA ASN A 206 -0.75 2.76 23.48
C ASN A 206 0.29 2.42 22.40
N SER A 207 1.48 2.97 22.56
CA SER A 207 2.61 2.74 21.64
C SER A 207 3.13 1.30 21.69
N ALA A 208 3.00 0.59 22.82
CA ALA A 208 3.41 -0.81 22.92
C ALA A 208 2.54 -1.70 22.01
N LEU A 209 1.25 -1.40 21.90
CA LEU A 209 0.35 -2.12 21.01
C LEU A 209 0.72 -1.89 19.53
N LEU A 210 1.04 -0.64 19.16
CA LEU A 210 1.51 -0.33 17.80
C LEU A 210 2.84 -1.03 17.50
N LYS A 211 3.76 -1.07 18.47
CA LYS A 211 5.03 -1.79 18.34
C LYS A 211 4.80 -3.28 18.12
N ALA A 212 3.92 -3.91 18.90
CA ALA A 212 3.58 -5.33 18.74
C ALA A 212 2.99 -5.63 17.36
N ARG A 213 2.07 -4.77 16.86
CA ARG A 213 1.50 -4.92 15.51
C ARG A 213 2.57 -4.76 14.42
N SER A 214 3.48 -3.81 14.57
CA SER A 214 4.61 -3.64 13.65
C SER A 214 5.52 -4.86 13.64
N GLN A 215 5.85 -5.40 14.81
CA GLN A 215 6.66 -6.61 14.93
C GLN A 215 6.00 -7.80 14.23
N ALA A 216 4.69 -7.99 14.39
CA ALA A 216 3.95 -9.07 13.73
C ALA A 216 4.03 -8.98 12.20
N ILE A 217 3.91 -7.77 11.63
CA ILE A 217 4.05 -7.54 10.18
C ILE A 217 5.47 -7.90 9.69
N TYR A 218 6.50 -7.47 10.40
CA TYR A 218 7.87 -7.79 10.01
C TYR A 218 8.23 -9.26 10.21
N GLN A 219 7.67 -9.92 11.23
CA GLN A 219 7.79 -11.38 11.39
C GLN A 219 7.12 -12.13 10.24
N GLU A 220 5.94 -11.70 9.81
CA GLU A 220 5.27 -12.28 8.65
C GLU A 220 6.12 -12.11 7.38
N ASP A 221 6.70 -10.93 7.14
CA ASP A 221 7.64 -10.70 6.05
C ASP A 221 8.85 -11.67 6.10
N GLU A 222 9.43 -11.86 7.29
CA GLU A 222 10.59 -12.75 7.49
C GLU A 222 10.27 -14.21 7.15
N HIS A 223 9.02 -14.64 7.36
CA HIS A 223 8.58 -16.01 7.06
C HIS A 223 8.12 -16.22 5.61
N LYS A 224 7.88 -15.14 4.86
CA LYS A 224 7.48 -15.27 3.45
C LYS A 224 8.64 -15.80 2.58
N PRO A 225 8.37 -16.77 1.70
CA PRO A 225 9.37 -17.27 0.76
C PRO A 225 9.82 -16.20 -0.25
N LEU A 226 8.89 -15.30 -0.63
CA LEU A 226 9.15 -14.16 -1.50
C LEU A 226 9.10 -12.88 -0.68
N ARG A 227 10.21 -12.17 -0.57
CA ARG A 227 10.32 -10.94 0.21
C ARG A 227 10.45 -9.67 -0.64
N LYS A 228 10.59 -9.80 -1.95
CA LYS A 228 10.77 -8.69 -2.89
C LYS A 228 9.66 -8.72 -3.94
N SER A 229 9.08 -7.55 -4.25
CA SER A 229 7.93 -7.46 -5.15
C SER A 229 8.26 -7.85 -6.58
N HIS A 230 9.44 -7.50 -7.08
CA HIS A 230 9.86 -7.75 -8.46
C HIS A 230 10.23 -9.21 -8.75
N GLU A 231 10.38 -10.04 -7.70
CA GLU A 231 10.61 -11.48 -7.84
C GLU A 231 9.31 -12.28 -7.87
N ASN A 232 8.15 -11.64 -7.67
CA ASN A 232 6.86 -12.33 -7.66
C ASN A 232 6.51 -12.84 -9.07
N PRO A 233 6.47 -14.17 -9.29
CA PRO A 233 6.22 -14.76 -10.60
C PRO A 233 4.83 -14.42 -11.14
N ASP A 234 3.82 -14.25 -10.26
CA ASP A 234 2.47 -13.92 -10.68
C ASP A 234 2.38 -12.48 -11.20
N ILE A 235 3.13 -11.56 -10.60
CA ILE A 235 3.24 -10.17 -11.09
C ILE A 235 4.02 -10.11 -12.40
N ILE A 236 5.12 -10.86 -12.53
CA ILE A 236 5.88 -10.97 -13.78
C ILE A 236 4.95 -11.46 -14.90
N LYS A 237 4.23 -12.55 -14.65
CA LYS A 237 3.26 -13.13 -15.59
C LYS A 237 2.13 -12.15 -15.94
N LEU A 238 1.60 -11.41 -14.97
CA LEU A 238 0.58 -10.38 -15.21
C LEU A 238 1.08 -9.30 -16.19
N TYR A 239 2.33 -8.88 -16.05
CA TYR A 239 2.93 -7.93 -16.98
C TYR A 239 3.13 -8.55 -18.37
N GLU A 240 3.64 -9.76 -18.46
CA GLU A 240 3.87 -10.46 -19.74
C GLU A 240 2.57 -10.73 -20.49
N GLU A 241 1.53 -11.21 -19.80
CA GLU A 241 0.27 -11.63 -20.44
C GLU A 241 -0.69 -10.46 -20.70
N TYR A 242 -0.67 -9.42 -19.86
CA TYR A 242 -1.74 -8.44 -19.89
C TYR A 242 -1.29 -6.97 -19.87
N LEU A 243 -0.42 -6.57 -18.94
CA LEU A 243 -0.03 -5.18 -18.78
C LEU A 243 1.07 -4.73 -19.75
N GLY A 244 1.83 -5.66 -20.31
CA GLY A 244 3.01 -5.39 -21.14
C GLY A 244 4.23 -5.12 -20.28
N LYS A 245 4.78 -3.92 -20.33
CA LYS A 245 5.92 -3.51 -19.49
C LYS A 245 5.49 -2.47 -18.45
N PRO A 246 6.26 -2.28 -17.36
CA PRO A 246 6.06 -1.16 -16.45
C PRO A 246 5.95 0.17 -17.22
N LEU A 247 5.00 1.01 -16.83
CA LEU A 247 4.66 2.29 -17.48
C LEU A 247 4.14 2.18 -18.93
N SER A 248 3.73 0.99 -19.39
CA SER A 248 2.96 0.88 -20.63
C SER A 248 1.65 1.65 -20.49
N GLU A 249 1.01 2.00 -21.61
CA GLU A 249 -0.28 2.70 -21.60
C GLU A 249 -1.34 1.96 -20.76
N LYS A 250 -1.44 0.63 -20.93
CA LYS A 250 -2.37 -0.20 -20.18
C LYS A 250 -2.02 -0.24 -18.67
N ALA A 251 -0.75 -0.43 -18.32
CA ALA A 251 -0.30 -0.41 -16.92
C ALA A 251 -0.56 0.97 -16.30
N HIS A 252 -0.28 2.05 -17.02
CA HIS A 252 -0.54 3.40 -16.55
C HIS A 252 -2.03 3.65 -16.32
N HIS A 253 -2.88 3.25 -17.26
CA HIS A 253 -4.34 3.39 -17.14
C HIS A 253 -4.91 2.66 -15.92
N LEU A 254 -4.47 1.43 -15.65
CA LEU A 254 -5.02 0.60 -14.59
C LEU A 254 -4.40 0.82 -13.21
N LEU A 255 -3.12 1.21 -13.16
CA LEU A 255 -2.35 1.26 -11.92
C LEU A 255 -2.00 2.67 -11.45
N HIS A 256 -2.28 3.71 -12.24
CA HIS A 256 -2.00 5.09 -11.90
C HIS A 256 -3.28 5.93 -11.84
N THR A 257 -3.16 7.08 -11.19
CA THR A 257 -4.21 8.09 -11.06
C THR A 257 -3.62 9.48 -11.26
N HIS A 258 -4.46 10.48 -11.26
CA HIS A 258 -4.06 11.89 -11.26
C HIS A 258 -4.74 12.63 -10.11
N TYR A 259 -4.18 13.76 -9.76
CA TYR A 259 -4.69 14.58 -8.65
C TYR A 259 -5.21 15.91 -9.17
N PHE A 260 -6.24 16.42 -8.53
CA PHE A 260 -6.84 17.72 -8.82
C PHE A 260 -7.19 18.47 -7.53
N ASN A 261 -7.31 19.77 -7.62
CA ASN A 261 -7.62 20.62 -6.47
C ASN A 261 -9.06 20.37 -6.00
N LYS A 262 -9.22 19.68 -4.89
CA LYS A 262 -10.53 19.38 -4.28
C LYS A 262 -11.22 20.62 -3.67
N ALA A 263 -10.50 21.70 -3.42
CA ALA A 263 -11.07 22.93 -2.85
C ALA A 263 -11.98 23.69 -3.85
N THR A 264 -11.94 23.34 -5.13
CA THR A 264 -12.76 23.92 -6.18
C THR A 264 -14.04 23.13 -6.49
N ILE A 265 -14.27 22.02 -5.78
CA ILE A 265 -15.50 21.24 -5.88
C ILE A 265 -16.48 21.82 -4.86
N ASN A 266 -17.45 22.61 -5.34
CA ASN A 266 -18.57 23.12 -4.57
C ASN A 266 -19.66 22.06 -4.42
#